data_1f7b400cd0b76b0d0fc595d690d428d5
#
_entry.id   1f7b400cd0b76b0d0fc595d690d428d5
#
_cell.length_a   1.000
_cell.length_b   1.000
_cell.length_c   1.000
_cell.angle_alpha   90.00
_cell.angle_beta   90.00
_cell.angle_gamma   90.00
#
_symmetry.space_group_name_H-M   'P 1'
#
loop_
_entity.id
_entity.type
_entity.pdbx_description
1 polymer ?
#
loop_
_entity_poly.entity_id
_entity_poly.type
_entity_poly.pdbx_seq_one_letter_code
_entity_poly.pdbx_strand_id
1 'polypeptide(L)'
;MRRGYARSEQRNAEVRAGLTPLAAGERPPALVAAAVVAALLGVANLVALIAGVEVRGEEPSAIGVLVFCAVMFVAAGGLWLARYWAVLGFEALLGIIVVFFSLLLLRASNVLAVVVCVPVICGAGWLFWKLIRVMGRLQAPQRVR
;
A
#
# COMPACT_ATOMS: atom_id res chain seq x y z
N MET A 1 -26.32 -12.77 -23.26
CA MET A 1 -25.42 -11.96 -22.41
C MET A 1 -26.00 -11.55 -21.05
N ARG A 2 -27.28 -11.18 -20.88
CA ARG A 2 -27.87 -10.75 -19.58
C ARG A 2 -27.81 -11.76 -18.44
N ARG A 3 -27.89 -13.09 -18.71
CA ARG A 3 -27.86 -14.14 -17.65
C ARG A 3 -26.51 -14.30 -16.97
N GLY A 4 -25.40 -13.96 -17.63
CA GLY A 4 -24.06 -14.03 -17.01
C GLY A 4 -23.85 -12.89 -16.00
N TYR A 5 -24.31 -11.70 -16.30
CA TYR A 5 -24.22 -10.54 -15.40
C TYR A 5 -25.07 -10.74 -14.13
N ALA A 6 -26.30 -11.24 -14.27
CA ALA A 6 -27.17 -11.50 -13.11
C ALA A 6 -26.56 -12.53 -12.14
N ARG A 7 -25.90 -13.58 -12.67
CA ARG A 7 -25.24 -14.59 -11.84
C ARG A 7 -23.99 -14.04 -11.15
N SER A 8 -23.21 -13.15 -11.79
CA SER A 8 -22.06 -12.48 -11.17
C SER A 8 -22.49 -11.48 -10.10
N GLU A 9 -23.57 -10.74 -10.32
CA GLU A 9 -24.14 -9.83 -9.31
C GLU A 9 -24.66 -10.57 -8.08
N GLN A 10 -25.36 -11.69 -8.26
CA GLN A 10 -25.81 -12.53 -7.15
C GLN A 10 -24.63 -13.07 -6.33
N ARG A 11 -23.59 -13.60 -6.98
CA ARG A 11 -22.40 -14.08 -6.31
C ARG A 11 -21.66 -12.94 -5.57
N ASN A 12 -21.57 -11.77 -6.17
CA ASN A 12 -20.97 -10.58 -5.54
C ASN A 12 -21.81 -10.09 -4.34
N ALA A 13 -23.14 -10.16 -4.43
CA ALA A 13 -24.03 -9.82 -3.32
C ALA A 13 -23.90 -10.80 -2.16
N GLU A 14 -23.80 -12.11 -2.43
CA GLU A 14 -23.56 -13.15 -1.41
C GLU A 14 -22.21 -12.95 -0.72
N VAL A 15 -21.14 -12.70 -1.48
CA VAL A 15 -19.81 -12.40 -0.91
C VAL A 15 -19.86 -11.15 -0.05
N ARG A 16 -20.51 -10.07 -0.51
CA ARG A 16 -20.67 -8.84 0.26
C ARG A 16 -21.51 -9.04 1.53
N ALA A 17 -22.53 -9.88 1.47
CA ALA A 17 -23.36 -10.20 2.63
C ALA A 17 -22.60 -11.00 3.70
N GLY A 18 -21.57 -11.78 3.31
CA GLY A 18 -20.70 -12.51 4.21
C GLY A 18 -19.58 -11.67 4.83
N LEU A 19 -19.33 -10.44 4.33
CA LEU A 19 -18.32 -9.56 4.89
C LEU A 19 -18.84 -8.86 6.14
N THR A 20 -18.12 -8.99 7.24
CA THR A 20 -18.39 -8.20 8.46
C THR A 20 -17.85 -6.80 8.26
N PRO A 21 -18.71 -5.74 8.30
CA PRO A 21 -18.24 -4.36 8.22
C PRO A 21 -17.32 -4.05 9.41
N LEU A 22 -16.39 -3.11 9.20
CA LEU A 22 -15.53 -2.64 10.27
C LEU A 22 -16.37 -1.95 11.35
N ALA A 23 -16.14 -2.29 12.61
CA ALA A 23 -16.74 -1.57 13.73
C ALA A 23 -16.20 -0.13 13.80
N ALA A 24 -16.99 0.78 14.36
CA ALA A 24 -16.55 2.16 14.54
C ALA A 24 -15.29 2.19 15.41
N GLY A 25 -14.19 2.73 14.84
CA GLY A 25 -12.88 2.76 15.51
C GLY A 25 -12.03 1.49 15.39
N GLU A 26 -12.51 0.44 14.74
CA GLU A 26 -11.70 -0.77 14.47
C GLU A 26 -10.59 -0.44 13.48
N ARG A 27 -9.34 -0.72 13.87
CA ARG A 27 -8.16 -0.55 13.03
C ARG A 27 -7.52 -1.90 12.74
N PRO A 28 -7.80 -2.50 11.58
CA PRO A 28 -7.16 -3.74 11.18
C PRO A 28 -5.63 -3.61 11.22
N PRO A 29 -4.91 -4.62 11.71
CA PRO A 29 -3.45 -4.56 11.84
C PRO A 29 -2.73 -4.27 10.51
N ALA A 30 -3.33 -4.65 9.38
CA ALA A 30 -2.80 -4.33 8.06
C ALA A 30 -2.81 -2.82 7.77
N LEU A 31 -3.84 -2.08 8.19
CA LEU A 31 -3.88 -0.62 8.03
C LEU A 31 -2.85 0.07 8.92
N VAL A 32 -2.70 -0.41 10.16
CA VAL A 32 -1.68 0.11 11.07
C VAL A 32 -0.29 -0.15 10.50
N ALA A 33 -0.01 -1.37 10.04
CA ALA A 33 1.27 -1.71 9.41
C ALA A 33 1.55 -0.84 8.17
N ALA A 34 0.56 -0.64 7.29
CA ALA A 34 0.69 0.22 6.12
C ALA A 34 0.95 1.68 6.51
N ALA A 35 0.25 2.21 7.51
CA ALA A 35 0.47 3.57 8.01
C ALA A 35 1.88 3.75 8.58
N VAL A 36 2.37 2.78 9.36
CA VAL A 36 3.72 2.78 9.91
C VAL A 36 4.76 2.72 8.80
N VAL A 37 4.59 1.84 7.81
CA VAL A 37 5.50 1.73 6.65
C VAL A 37 5.55 3.06 5.88
N ALA A 38 4.39 3.66 5.60
CA ALA A 38 4.33 4.96 4.91
C ALA A 38 5.03 6.06 5.71
N ALA A 39 4.79 6.13 7.02
CA ALA A 39 5.45 7.10 7.90
C ALA A 39 6.97 6.89 7.94
N LEU A 40 7.44 5.64 8.09
CA LEU A 40 8.86 5.31 8.11
C LEU A 40 9.55 5.67 6.79
N LEU A 41 8.90 5.42 5.64
CA LEU A 41 9.41 5.83 4.33
C LEU A 41 9.54 7.35 4.21
N GLY A 42 8.54 8.10 4.69
CA GLY A 42 8.60 9.56 4.74
C GLY A 42 9.75 10.06 5.62
N VAL A 43 9.86 9.54 6.84
CA VAL A 43 10.92 9.91 7.78
C VAL A 43 12.31 9.53 7.25
N ALA A 44 12.49 8.32 6.73
CA ALA A 44 13.77 7.86 6.21
C ALA A 44 14.26 8.73 5.05
N ASN A 45 13.38 9.11 4.13
CA ASN A 45 13.74 10.00 3.02
C ASN A 45 14.05 11.41 3.49
N LEU A 46 13.33 11.93 4.50
CA LEU A 46 13.61 13.24 5.07
C LEU A 46 14.96 13.25 5.79
N VAL A 47 15.26 12.20 6.56
CA VAL A 47 16.57 12.06 7.23
C VAL A 47 17.69 11.94 6.20
N ALA A 48 17.50 11.16 5.13
CA ALA A 48 18.49 11.02 4.05
C ALA A 48 18.77 12.37 3.37
N LEU A 49 17.73 13.18 3.13
CA LEU A 49 17.88 14.53 2.57
C LEU A 49 18.69 15.45 3.51
N ILE A 50 18.37 15.45 4.82
CA ILE A 50 19.07 16.28 5.81
C ILE A 50 20.53 15.83 5.97
N ALA A 51 20.78 14.52 5.89
CA ALA A 51 22.12 13.93 5.98
C ALA A 51 22.96 14.10 4.70
N GLY A 52 22.41 14.70 3.64
CA GLY A 52 23.13 14.88 2.37
C GLY A 52 23.48 13.57 1.68
N VAL A 53 22.61 12.54 1.80
CA VAL A 53 22.86 11.23 1.17
C VAL A 53 22.71 11.35 -0.33
N GLU A 54 23.81 11.16 -1.06
CA GLU A 54 23.82 11.10 -2.51
C GLU A 54 23.28 9.76 -3.03
N VAL A 55 22.47 9.83 -4.08
CA VAL A 55 21.98 8.65 -4.79
C VAL A 55 22.69 8.56 -6.14
N ARG A 56 23.51 7.52 -6.31
CA ARG A 56 24.36 7.32 -7.51
C ARG A 56 25.35 8.44 -7.82
N GLY A 57 25.84 9.15 -6.78
CA GLY A 57 26.77 10.26 -6.93
C GLY A 57 26.12 11.58 -7.37
N GLU A 58 24.79 11.66 -7.31
CA GLU A 58 24.03 12.88 -7.56
C GLU A 58 23.21 13.25 -6.30
N GLU A 59 23.12 14.54 -6.01
CA GLU A 59 22.23 15.03 -4.97
C GLU A 59 20.77 14.90 -5.45
N PRO A 60 19.89 14.21 -4.69
CA PRO A 60 18.50 14.12 -5.05
C PRO A 60 17.83 15.50 -4.98
N SER A 61 16.93 15.80 -5.91
CA SER A 61 16.16 17.04 -5.90
C SER A 61 15.43 17.22 -4.56
N ALA A 62 15.79 18.23 -3.79
CA ALA A 62 15.19 18.55 -2.49
C ALA A 62 13.66 18.69 -2.62
N ILE A 63 13.18 19.35 -3.68
CA ILE A 63 11.75 19.53 -3.95
C ILE A 63 11.09 18.16 -4.17
N GLY A 64 11.71 17.27 -4.97
CA GLY A 64 11.17 15.92 -5.22
C GLY A 64 11.07 15.09 -3.96
N VAL A 65 12.09 15.12 -3.10
CA VAL A 65 12.09 14.42 -1.81
C VAL A 65 11.02 14.98 -0.88
N LEU A 66 10.89 16.30 -0.77
CA LEU A 66 9.88 16.94 0.08
C LEU A 66 8.46 16.61 -0.38
N VAL A 67 8.18 16.62 -1.68
CA VAL A 67 6.89 16.21 -2.25
C VAL A 67 6.61 14.74 -1.91
N PHE A 68 7.58 13.86 -2.10
CA PHE A 68 7.45 12.45 -1.72
C PHE A 68 7.14 12.27 -0.24
N CYS A 69 7.88 12.96 0.64
CA CYS A 69 7.63 12.92 2.09
C CYS A 69 6.22 13.40 2.44
N ALA A 70 5.77 14.52 1.85
CA ALA A 70 4.42 15.04 2.06
C ALA A 70 3.35 14.02 1.65
N VAL A 71 3.49 13.39 0.49
CA VAL A 71 2.57 12.33 0.01
C VAL A 71 2.57 11.14 0.97
N MET A 72 3.74 10.71 1.45
CA MET A 72 3.84 9.59 2.41
C MET A 72 3.18 9.91 3.76
N PHE A 73 3.34 11.11 4.29
CA PHE A 73 2.69 11.50 5.55
C PHE A 73 1.17 11.66 5.40
N VAL A 74 0.71 12.20 4.27
CA VAL A 74 -0.73 12.27 3.96
C VAL A 74 -1.31 10.86 3.81
N ALA A 75 -0.60 9.95 3.13
CA ALA A 75 -1.00 8.55 3.02
C ALA A 75 -1.04 7.86 4.38
N ALA A 76 0.00 8.04 5.22
CA ALA A 76 0.05 7.48 6.56
C ALA A 76 -1.12 7.95 7.43
N GLY A 77 -1.44 9.25 7.42
CA GLY A 77 -2.60 9.81 8.12
C GLY A 77 -3.93 9.27 7.58
N GLY A 78 -4.06 9.18 6.26
CA GLY A 78 -5.25 8.61 5.62
C GLY A 78 -5.45 7.12 5.93
N LEU A 79 -4.39 6.32 5.95
CA LEU A 79 -4.39 4.92 6.35
C LEU A 79 -4.75 4.75 7.83
N TRP A 80 -4.19 5.61 8.69
CA TRP A 80 -4.51 5.63 10.12
C TRP A 80 -5.99 5.93 10.39
N LEU A 81 -6.58 6.81 9.58
CA LEU A 81 -8.00 7.16 9.63
C LEU A 81 -8.89 6.18 8.84
N ALA A 82 -8.32 5.08 8.33
CA ALA A 82 -9.01 4.08 7.51
C ALA A 82 -9.76 4.70 6.31
N ARG A 83 -9.20 5.75 5.70
CA ARG A 83 -9.81 6.41 4.54
C ARG A 83 -9.64 5.55 3.30
N TYR A 84 -10.73 5.27 2.61
CA TYR A 84 -10.74 4.43 1.40
C TYR A 84 -9.73 4.88 0.33
N TRP A 85 -9.66 6.19 0.04
CA TRP A 85 -8.73 6.73 -0.95
C TRP A 85 -7.25 6.49 -0.60
N ALA A 86 -6.91 6.54 0.71
CA ALA A 86 -5.54 6.32 1.15
C ALA A 86 -5.15 4.84 1.04
N VAL A 87 -6.09 3.93 1.34
CA VAL A 87 -5.88 2.48 1.17
C VAL A 87 -5.66 2.16 -0.30
N LEU A 88 -6.54 2.67 -1.19
CA LEU A 88 -6.43 2.45 -2.64
C LEU A 88 -5.13 3.02 -3.21
N GLY A 89 -4.78 4.26 -2.82
CA GLY A 89 -3.55 4.92 -3.30
C GLY A 89 -2.30 4.20 -2.81
N PHE A 90 -2.26 3.76 -1.56
CA PHE A 90 -1.13 3.02 -1.01
C PHE A 90 -1.03 1.61 -1.61
N GLU A 91 -2.14 0.96 -1.89
CA GLU A 91 -2.19 -0.33 -2.58
C GLU A 91 -1.64 -0.22 -4.01
N ALA A 92 -2.02 0.83 -4.75
CA ALA A 92 -1.45 1.11 -6.07
C ALA A 92 0.07 1.34 -6.00
N LEU A 93 0.55 2.08 -4.99
CA LEU A 93 1.97 2.28 -4.75
C LEU A 93 2.70 0.96 -4.48
N LEU A 94 2.16 0.09 -3.62
CA LEU A 94 2.73 -1.24 -3.36
C LEU A 94 2.80 -2.09 -4.63
N GLY A 95 1.77 -2.06 -5.47
CA GLY A 95 1.76 -2.73 -6.77
C GLY A 95 2.88 -2.24 -7.67
N ILE A 96 3.08 -0.92 -7.77
CA ILE A 96 4.18 -0.31 -8.54
C ILE A 96 5.53 -0.74 -7.97
N ILE A 97 5.71 -0.75 -6.65
CA ILE A 97 6.94 -1.19 -5.98
C ILE A 97 7.25 -2.65 -6.34
N VAL A 98 6.27 -3.54 -6.24
CA VAL A 98 6.44 -4.96 -6.59
C VAL A 98 6.89 -5.11 -8.04
N VAL A 99 6.22 -4.44 -8.99
CA VAL A 99 6.60 -4.49 -10.40
C VAL A 99 8.00 -3.94 -10.62
N PHE A 100 8.32 -2.77 -10.06
CA PHE A 100 9.61 -2.11 -10.21
C PHE A 100 10.75 -2.97 -9.66
N PHE A 101 10.63 -3.49 -8.44
CA PHE A 101 11.65 -4.35 -7.85
C PHE A 101 11.75 -5.71 -8.55
N SER A 102 10.66 -6.24 -9.11
CA SER A 102 10.71 -7.44 -9.95
C SER A 102 11.52 -7.21 -11.23
N LEU A 103 11.35 -6.05 -11.88
CA LEU A 103 12.14 -5.67 -13.05
C LEU A 103 13.62 -5.44 -12.70
N LEU A 104 13.89 -4.82 -11.54
CA LEU A 104 15.28 -4.69 -11.03
C LEU A 104 15.90 -6.06 -10.76
N LEU A 105 15.13 -7.00 -10.21
CA LEU A 105 15.60 -8.36 -9.93
C LEU A 105 16.01 -9.09 -11.22
N LEU A 106 15.28 -8.90 -12.33
CA LEU A 106 15.64 -9.47 -13.65
C LEU A 106 16.97 -8.93 -14.19
N ARG A 107 17.37 -7.74 -13.76
CA ARG A 107 18.65 -7.10 -14.13
C ARG A 107 19.74 -7.28 -13.08
N ALA A 108 19.43 -7.94 -11.96
CA ALA A 108 20.37 -8.12 -10.88
C ALA A 108 21.54 -9.01 -11.32
N SER A 109 22.75 -8.44 -11.32
CA SER A 109 24.01 -9.14 -11.63
C SER A 109 24.83 -9.50 -10.39
N ASN A 110 24.36 -9.09 -9.19
CA ASN A 110 25.05 -9.35 -7.94
C ASN A 110 24.09 -9.86 -6.85
N VAL A 111 24.64 -10.60 -5.91
CA VAL A 111 23.88 -11.22 -4.79
C VAL A 111 23.24 -10.16 -3.89
N LEU A 112 23.89 -9.02 -3.68
CA LEU A 112 23.36 -7.93 -2.85
C LEU A 112 22.03 -7.41 -3.38
N ALA A 113 21.91 -7.23 -4.72
CA ALA A 113 20.66 -6.79 -5.34
C ALA A 113 19.53 -7.81 -5.11
N VAL A 114 19.82 -9.11 -5.18
CA VAL A 114 18.82 -10.17 -4.91
C VAL A 114 18.40 -10.13 -3.44
N VAL A 115 19.35 -10.03 -2.50
CA VAL A 115 19.09 -9.98 -1.05
C VAL A 115 18.23 -8.77 -0.66
N VAL A 116 18.30 -7.66 -1.39
CA VAL A 116 17.46 -6.47 -1.16
C VAL A 116 16.12 -6.60 -1.86
N CYS A 117 16.09 -7.00 -3.14
CA CYS A 117 14.85 -7.02 -3.93
C CYS A 117 13.84 -8.06 -3.43
N VAL A 118 14.30 -9.27 -3.06
CA VAL A 118 13.40 -10.36 -2.64
C VAL A 118 12.60 -10.01 -1.39
N PRO A 119 13.19 -9.53 -0.27
CA PRO A 119 12.42 -9.12 0.91
C PRO A 119 11.44 -7.97 0.62
N VAL A 120 11.84 -7.00 -0.22
CA VAL A 120 10.95 -5.88 -0.60
C VAL A 120 9.74 -6.39 -1.37
N ILE A 121 9.93 -7.25 -2.38
CA ILE A 121 8.84 -7.83 -3.17
C ILE A 121 7.91 -8.67 -2.27
N CYS A 122 8.48 -9.53 -1.42
CA CYS A 122 7.70 -10.38 -0.51
C CYS A 122 6.92 -9.54 0.52
N GLY A 123 7.56 -8.55 1.13
CA GLY A 123 6.94 -7.68 2.13
C GLY A 123 5.84 -6.81 1.53
N ALA A 124 6.12 -6.16 0.39
CA ALA A 124 5.14 -5.34 -0.32
C ALA A 124 3.96 -6.19 -0.83
N GLY A 125 4.22 -7.36 -1.40
CA GLY A 125 3.19 -8.29 -1.88
C GLY A 125 2.31 -8.83 -0.74
N TRP A 126 2.92 -9.17 0.41
CA TRP A 126 2.18 -9.60 1.59
C TRP A 126 1.28 -8.49 2.13
N LEU A 127 1.80 -7.27 2.23
CA LEU A 127 1.02 -6.11 2.71
C LEU A 127 -0.09 -5.75 1.73
N PHE A 128 0.18 -5.77 0.43
CA PHE A 128 -0.80 -5.59 -0.64
C PHE A 128 -1.96 -6.59 -0.51
N TRP A 129 -1.66 -7.89 -0.35
CA TRP A 129 -2.67 -8.92 -0.16
C TRP A 129 -3.53 -8.71 1.09
N LYS A 130 -2.91 -8.27 2.19
CA LYS A 130 -3.63 -7.96 3.43
C LYS A 130 -4.55 -6.75 3.28
N LEU A 131 -4.12 -5.71 2.56
CA LEU A 131 -4.91 -4.50 2.32
C LEU A 131 -6.13 -4.78 1.44
N ILE A 132 -6.02 -5.60 0.39
CA ILE A 132 -7.16 -6.03 -0.44
C ILE A 132 -8.28 -6.62 0.44
N ARG A 133 -7.93 -7.48 1.39
CA ARG A 133 -8.91 -8.07 2.31
C ARG A 133 -9.59 -7.05 3.21
N VAL A 134 -8.85 -6.04 3.66
CA VAL A 134 -9.39 -4.96 4.48
C VAL A 134 -10.29 -4.04 3.66
N MET A 135 -9.91 -3.77 2.41
CA MET A 135 -10.72 -2.95 1.49
C MET A 135 -12.12 -3.54 1.28
N GLY A 136 -12.24 -4.86 1.15
CA GLY A 136 -13.54 -5.54 1.09
C GLY A 136 -14.42 -5.25 2.31
N ARG A 137 -13.83 -5.19 3.52
CA ARG A 137 -14.55 -4.87 4.77
C ARG A 137 -14.92 -3.39 4.87
N LEU A 138 -14.11 -2.48 4.32
CA LEU A 138 -14.40 -1.03 4.25
C LEU A 138 -15.61 -0.72 3.36
N GLN A 139 -15.82 -1.53 2.32
CA GLN A 139 -16.94 -1.37 1.37
C GLN A 139 -18.19 -2.17 1.78
N ALA A 140 -18.13 -2.95 2.85
CA ALA A 140 -19.28 -3.71 3.31
C ALA A 140 -20.39 -2.74 3.77
N PRO A 141 -21.66 -2.95 3.35
CA PRO A 141 -22.76 -2.09 3.74
C PRO A 141 -22.92 -2.17 5.27
N GLN A 142 -22.97 -1.01 5.93
CA GLN A 142 -23.29 -0.95 7.35
C GLN A 142 -24.73 -1.46 7.53
N ARG A 143 -24.89 -2.56 8.25
CA ARG A 143 -26.24 -3.01 8.66
C ARG A 143 -26.76 -1.97 9.64
N VAL A 144 -27.67 -1.15 9.17
CA VAL A 144 -28.48 -0.29 10.06
C VAL A 144 -29.26 -1.26 10.98
N ARG A 145 -28.96 -1.21 12.27
CA ARG A 145 -29.78 -1.87 13.30
C ARG A 145 -30.96 -1.02 13.64
#